data_2533bd24b40588810a4a1bbdebd78fda
#
_entry.id   2533bd24b40588810a4a1bbdebd78fda
#
_cell.length_a   1.000
_cell.length_b   1.000
_cell.length_c   1.000
_cell.angle_alpha   90.00
_cell.angle_beta   90.00
_cell.angle_gamma   90.00
#
_symmetry.space_group_name_H-M   'P 1'
#
loop_
_entity.id
_entity.type
_entity.pdbx_description
1 polymer ?
#
loop_
_entity_poly.entity_id
_entity_poly.type
_entity_poly.pdbx_seq_one_letter_code
_entity_poly.pdbx_strand_id
1 'polypeptide(L)'
;MWEVRAHPESLSELLSWICEAALPRIEVNPLHISSEVYSSTDHRVVVISKWRGSAPEPLPDPPGHLVTRRPQAWDFTQVDR
;
A
#
# COMPACT_ATOMS: atom_id res chain seq x y z
N MET A 1 -5.18 5.22 2.27
CA MET A 1 -5.25 3.74 2.26
C MET A 1 -5.13 3.25 0.83
N TRP A 2 -4.35 2.23 0.64
CA TRP A 2 -4.12 1.59 -0.65
C TRP A 2 -4.49 0.11 -0.50
N GLU A 3 -5.22 -0.43 -1.48
CA GLU A 3 -5.70 -1.80 -1.41
C GLU A 3 -5.50 -2.50 -2.75
N VAL A 4 -5.10 -3.77 -2.68
CA VAL A 4 -4.98 -4.62 -3.85
C VAL A 4 -5.32 -6.06 -3.47
N ARG A 5 -5.75 -6.84 -4.45
CA ARG A 5 -5.98 -8.27 -4.25
C ARG A 5 -4.97 -9.06 -5.06
N ALA A 6 -4.24 -9.95 -4.39
CA ALA A 6 -3.26 -10.83 -5.03
C ALA A 6 -3.94 -12.06 -5.61
N HIS A 7 -3.30 -12.65 -6.64
CA HIS A 7 -3.58 -14.05 -6.95
C HIS A 7 -3.15 -14.90 -5.74
N PRO A 8 -3.88 -15.97 -5.40
CA PRO A 8 -3.56 -16.77 -4.22
C PRO A 8 -2.11 -17.22 -4.14
N GLU A 9 -1.54 -17.64 -5.26
CA GLU A 9 -0.16 -18.12 -5.33
C GLU A 9 0.87 -17.01 -5.32
N SER A 10 0.45 -15.75 -5.43
CA SER A 10 1.35 -14.60 -5.56
C SER A 10 1.39 -13.73 -4.31
N LEU A 11 0.65 -14.07 -3.26
CA LEU A 11 0.56 -13.22 -2.07
C LEU A 11 1.92 -12.95 -1.43
N SER A 12 2.74 -13.98 -1.25
CA SER A 12 4.07 -13.85 -0.66
C SER A 12 4.95 -12.91 -1.47
N GLU A 13 4.94 -13.08 -2.79
CA GLU A 13 5.76 -12.27 -3.69
C GLU A 13 5.27 -10.83 -3.69
N LEU A 14 3.94 -10.62 -3.66
CA LEU A 14 3.38 -9.27 -3.57
C LEU A 14 3.79 -8.57 -2.27
N LEU A 15 3.72 -9.26 -1.14
CA LEU A 15 4.13 -8.71 0.15
C LEU A 15 5.61 -8.34 0.15
N SER A 16 6.47 -9.19 -0.42
CA SER A 16 7.89 -8.88 -0.56
C SER A 16 8.10 -7.64 -1.43
N TRP A 17 7.39 -7.54 -2.55
CA TRP A 17 7.48 -6.38 -3.42
C TRP A 17 7.06 -5.09 -2.70
N ILE A 18 5.96 -5.16 -1.93
CA ILE A 18 5.50 -3.99 -1.17
C ILE A 18 6.56 -3.54 -0.19
N CYS A 19 7.10 -4.46 0.61
CA CYS A 19 8.05 -4.12 1.67
C CYS A 19 9.43 -3.73 1.14
N GLU A 20 9.88 -4.33 0.05
CA GLU A 20 11.25 -4.16 -0.44
C GLU A 20 11.37 -3.15 -1.57
N ALA A 21 10.31 -2.90 -2.32
CA ALA A 21 10.34 -2.00 -3.47
C ALA A 21 9.39 -0.81 -3.34
N ALA A 22 8.13 -1.04 -2.99
CA ALA A 22 7.13 0.01 -2.98
C ALA A 22 7.26 0.97 -1.80
N LEU A 23 7.30 0.44 -0.58
CA LEU A 23 7.39 1.28 0.63
C LEU A 23 8.65 2.12 0.67
N PRO A 24 9.85 1.59 0.37
CA PRO A 24 11.06 2.42 0.38
C PRO A 24 10.96 3.65 -0.53
N ARG A 25 10.20 3.58 -1.62
CA ARG A 25 10.05 4.71 -2.52
C ARG A 25 9.27 5.87 -1.90
N ILE A 26 8.26 5.59 -1.08
CA ILE A 26 7.50 6.64 -0.41
C ILE A 26 8.12 7.05 0.91
N GLU A 27 8.87 6.15 1.56
CA GLU A 27 9.50 6.43 2.85
C GLU A 27 10.61 7.47 2.78
N VAL A 28 11.19 7.69 1.60
CA VAL A 28 12.19 8.74 1.42
C VAL A 28 11.58 10.14 1.35
N ASN A 29 10.26 10.24 1.19
CA ASN A 29 9.59 11.53 1.17
C ASN A 29 9.57 12.12 2.59
N PRO A 30 10.06 13.35 2.82
CA PRO A 30 10.11 13.92 4.16
C PRO A 30 8.74 14.15 4.80
N LEU A 31 7.67 14.11 4.02
CA LEU A 31 6.31 14.24 4.53
C LEU A 31 5.70 12.90 4.96
N HIS A 32 6.37 11.78 4.68
CA HIS A 32 5.92 10.47 5.13
C HIS A 32 6.15 10.31 6.63
N ILE A 33 5.12 9.83 7.35
CA ILE A 33 5.21 9.60 8.80
C ILE A 33 5.39 8.10 9.07
N SER A 34 4.48 7.27 8.57
CA SER A 34 4.52 5.82 8.81
C SER A 34 3.69 5.08 7.78
N SER A 35 3.98 3.79 7.62
CA SER A 35 3.17 2.89 6.80
C SER A 35 3.00 1.56 7.52
N GLU A 36 1.81 0.98 7.42
CA GLU A 36 1.49 -0.32 7.99
C GLU A 36 0.88 -1.19 6.90
N VAL A 37 1.26 -2.47 6.87
CA VAL A 37 0.81 -3.42 5.85
C VAL A 37 -0.04 -4.48 6.53
N TYR A 38 -1.20 -4.74 5.96
CA TYR A 38 -2.14 -5.75 6.45
C TYR A 38 -2.52 -6.70 5.32
N SER A 39 -2.71 -7.97 5.64
CA SER A 39 -3.23 -8.94 4.68
C SER A 39 -4.43 -9.66 5.28
N SER A 40 -5.33 -10.11 4.41
CA SER A 40 -6.51 -10.85 4.83
C SER A 40 -6.50 -12.28 4.24
N THR A 41 -7.42 -13.10 4.75
CA THR A 41 -7.52 -14.50 4.31
C THR A 41 -8.01 -14.65 2.88
N ASP A 42 -8.59 -13.60 2.29
CA ASP A 42 -9.02 -13.59 0.88
C ASP A 42 -7.96 -12.98 -0.04
N HIS A 43 -6.70 -12.97 0.38
CA HIS A 43 -5.53 -12.49 -0.38
C HIS A 43 -5.59 -11.00 -0.70
N ARG A 44 -6.29 -10.23 0.11
CA ARG A 44 -6.33 -8.77 0.01
C ARG A 44 -5.18 -8.19 0.83
N VAL A 45 -4.49 -7.21 0.26
CA VAL A 45 -3.43 -6.49 0.95
C VAL A 45 -3.82 -5.02 1.05
N VAL A 46 -3.69 -4.47 2.25
CA VAL A 46 -3.99 -3.07 2.52
C VAL A 46 -2.73 -2.41 3.09
N VAL A 47 -2.41 -1.23 2.57
CA VAL A 47 -1.34 -0.40 3.12
C VAL A 47 -1.97 0.90 3.61
N ILE A 48 -1.74 1.20 4.88
CA ILE A 48 -2.20 2.45 5.48
C ILE A 48 -0.98 3.30 5.77
N SER A 49 -0.89 4.44 5.09
CA SER A 49 0.24 5.35 5.25
C SER A 49 -0.24 6.66 5.86
N LYS A 50 0.55 7.21 6.77
CA LYS A 50 0.29 8.50 7.39
C LYS A 50 1.26 9.52 6.83
N TRP A 51 0.75 10.71 6.55
CA TRP A 51 1.49 11.78 5.90
C TRP A 51 1.27 13.10 6.63
N ARG A 52 2.26 13.96 6.53
CA ARG A 52 2.10 15.36 6.93
C ARG A 52 1.57 16.14 5.74
N GLY A 53 0.58 16.99 5.97
CA GLY A 53 -0.01 17.77 4.90
C GLY A 53 -1.07 16.99 4.11
N SER A 54 -1.48 17.57 2.97
CA SER A 54 -2.66 17.12 2.23
C SER A 54 -2.33 16.47 0.89
N ALA A 55 -1.05 16.24 0.57
CA ALA A 55 -0.66 15.71 -0.73
C ALA A 55 0.23 14.46 -0.55
N PRO A 56 -0.38 13.30 -0.19
CA PRO A 56 0.39 12.09 -0.05
C PRO A 56 0.93 11.60 -1.40
N GLU A 57 2.09 10.95 -1.35
CA GLU A 57 2.66 10.32 -2.52
C GLU A 57 2.03 8.93 -2.70
N PRO A 58 1.49 8.60 -3.87
CA PRO A 58 0.90 7.28 -4.09
C PRO A 58 1.97 6.20 -4.18
N LEU A 59 1.60 4.98 -3.75
CA LEU A 59 2.45 3.82 -3.97
C LEU A 59 2.54 3.53 -5.47
N PRO A 60 3.69 3.03 -5.95
CA PRO A 60 3.80 2.60 -7.34
C PRO A 60 2.89 1.40 -7.63
N ASP A 61 2.51 1.22 -8.88
CA ASP A 61 1.70 0.09 -9.29
C ASP A 61 2.51 -1.21 -9.16
N PRO A 62 1.90 -2.27 -8.62
CA PRO A 62 2.57 -3.57 -8.53
C PRO A 62 2.71 -4.22 -9.90
N PRO A 63 3.62 -5.20 -10.05
CA PRO A 63 3.68 -6.02 -11.25
C PRO A 63 2.32 -6.66 -11.51
N GLY A 64 1.81 -6.51 -12.75
CA GLY A 64 0.45 -6.92 -13.08
C GLY A 64 0.18 -8.41 -12.90
N HIS A 65 1.22 -9.24 -13.01
CA HIS A 65 1.06 -10.70 -12.87
C HIS A 65 0.84 -11.16 -11.42
N LEU A 66 1.04 -10.27 -10.44
CA LEU A 66 0.88 -10.61 -9.03
C LEU A 66 -0.54 -10.32 -8.53
N VAL A 67 -1.30 -9.52 -9.26
CA VAL A 67 -2.57 -8.98 -8.76
C VAL A 67 -3.72 -9.33 -9.70
N THR A 68 -4.94 -9.41 -9.14
CA THR A 68 -6.12 -9.74 -9.91
C THR A 68 -6.75 -8.53 -10.58
N ARG A 69 -6.39 -7.32 -10.10
CA ARG A 69 -6.91 -6.05 -10.62
C ARG A 69 -5.99 -4.92 -10.20
N ARG A 70 -6.21 -3.73 -10.74
CA ARG A 70 -5.47 -2.54 -10.34
C ARG A 70 -5.70 -2.21 -8.87
N PRO A 71 -4.69 -1.68 -8.18
CA PRO A 71 -4.87 -1.19 -6.82
C PRO A 71 -5.90 -0.06 -6.78
N GLN A 72 -6.58 0.05 -5.65
CA GLN A 72 -7.45 1.17 -5.36
C GLN A 72 -6.86 1.95 -4.18
N ALA A 73 -7.04 3.26 -4.20
CA ALA A 73 -6.51 4.12 -3.14
C ALA A 73 -7.53 5.15 -2.72
N TRP A 74 -7.55 5.45 -1.44
CA TRP A 74 -8.42 6.45 -0.83
C TRP A 74 -7.62 7.29 0.15
N ASP A 75 -7.96 8.56 0.23
CA ASP A 75 -7.39 9.45 1.23
C ASP A 75 -8.40 9.67 2.37
N PHE A 76 -7.89 9.60 3.59
CA PHE A 76 -8.69 9.80 4.79
C PHE A 76 -8.02 10.82 5.68
N THR A 77 -8.81 11.64 6.35
CA THR A 77 -8.31 12.58 7.33
C THR A 77 -8.73 12.11 8.71
N GLN A 78 -7.78 12.03 9.63
CA GLN A 78 -8.10 11.67 11.01
C GLN A 78 -8.99 12.72 11.63
N VAL A 79 -10.07 12.28 12.27
CA VAL A 79 -11.02 13.16 12.92
C VAL A 79 -10.72 13.21 14.42
N ASP A 80 -10.53 14.41 14.95
CA ASP A 80 -10.40 14.60 16.40
C ASP A 80 -11.77 14.42 17.08
N ARG A 81 -11.75 13.82 18.25
CA ARG A 81 -12.97 13.52 19.00
C ARG A 81 -12.78 13.70 20.49
#